data_13ac53cd8dcb4531a5e88e30cfe36d3c
#
_entry.id   13ac53cd8dcb4531a5e88e30cfe36d3c
#
_cell.length_a   1.000
_cell.length_b   1.000
_cell.length_c   1.000
_cell.angle_alpha   90.00
_cell.angle_beta   90.00
_cell.angle_gamma   90.00
#
_symmetry.space_group_name_H-M   'P 1'
#
loop_
_entity.id
_entity.type
_entity.pdbx_description
1 polymer ?
#
loop_
_entity_poly.entity_id
_entity_poly.type
_entity_poly.pdbx_seq_one_letter_code
_entity_poly.pdbx_strand_id
1 'polypeptide(L)'
;VSLTPQVEPTFTPYPTRYVPAQGLPATVQIVPPLEVNPNIIINPLTGLPASDPTLLQRRPIVIKVANSPDYIRPQSGLSLADVVYEYYIEWGDTRFIAVMYGNDSPMVGPVRSGRYLDEHIAHMYHAFLVFKSADKRVLTHLQGSDLKDFLVIVGFGGCSPYFKGPYHRDSYNNQFFNSTKWAACADKKGVYNSPQVISG
;
A
#
# COMPACT_ATOMS: atom_id res chain seq x y z
N VAL A 1 -7.43 -43.31 36.71
CA VAL A 1 -6.90 -42.24 35.87
C VAL A 1 -6.85 -42.84 34.46
N SER A 2 -7.77 -42.44 33.61
CA SER A 2 -7.87 -42.91 32.23
C SER A 2 -6.99 -42.01 31.36
N LEU A 3 -5.94 -42.57 30.78
CA LEU A 3 -5.09 -41.87 29.80
C LEU A 3 -5.74 -41.95 28.43
N THR A 4 -6.20 -40.81 27.96
CA THR A 4 -6.66 -40.65 26.56
C THR A 4 -5.45 -40.76 25.61
N PRO A 5 -5.46 -41.64 24.58
CA PRO A 5 -4.34 -41.70 23.64
C PRO A 5 -4.26 -40.40 22.84
N GLN A 6 -3.08 -39.77 22.85
CA GLN A 6 -2.74 -38.69 21.92
C GLN A 6 -2.63 -39.25 20.51
N VAL A 7 -3.47 -38.73 19.61
CA VAL A 7 -3.37 -38.99 18.20
C VAL A 7 -2.26 -38.08 17.63
N GLU A 8 -1.13 -38.68 17.28
CA GLU A 8 -0.07 -37.95 16.54
C GLU A 8 -0.56 -37.61 15.15
N PRO A 9 -0.31 -36.41 14.63
CA PRO A 9 -0.66 -36.05 13.27
C PRO A 9 0.16 -36.88 12.29
N THR A 10 -0.49 -37.77 11.59
CA THR A 10 0.11 -38.54 10.51
C THR A 10 0.23 -37.63 9.28
N PHE A 11 1.44 -37.16 9.02
CA PHE A 11 1.78 -36.57 7.73
C PHE A 11 1.77 -37.68 6.68
N THR A 12 0.71 -37.73 5.86
CA THR A 12 0.73 -38.51 4.65
C THR A 12 1.49 -37.74 3.59
N PRO A 13 2.70 -38.15 3.17
CA PRO A 13 3.39 -37.45 2.09
C PRO A 13 2.54 -37.61 0.83
N TYR A 14 2.20 -36.47 0.22
CA TYR A 14 1.59 -36.48 -1.11
C TYR A 14 2.52 -37.26 -2.06
N PRO A 15 2.03 -38.30 -2.76
CA PRO A 15 2.85 -38.95 -3.76
C PRO A 15 3.12 -37.97 -4.88
N THR A 16 4.32 -37.46 -4.92
CA THR A 16 4.84 -36.72 -6.07
C THR A 16 4.99 -37.70 -7.21
N ARG A 17 3.94 -37.87 -7.98
CA ARG A 17 4.02 -38.67 -9.21
C ARG A 17 4.89 -37.85 -10.18
N TYR A 18 6.17 -38.22 -10.28
CA TYR A 18 7.03 -37.72 -11.34
C TYR A 18 6.43 -38.21 -12.67
N VAL A 19 5.77 -37.33 -13.39
CA VAL A 19 5.38 -37.54 -14.79
C VAL A 19 6.60 -37.07 -15.60
N PRO A 20 7.33 -38.00 -16.26
CA PRO A 20 8.39 -37.55 -17.15
C PRO A 20 7.78 -36.66 -18.20
N ALA A 21 8.34 -35.49 -18.39
CA ALA A 21 7.94 -34.59 -19.45
C ALA A 21 8.06 -35.34 -20.77
N GLN A 22 6.94 -35.72 -21.36
CA GLN A 22 6.96 -36.20 -22.75
C GLN A 22 7.53 -35.05 -23.57
N GLY A 23 8.60 -35.35 -24.33
CA GLY A 23 9.35 -34.40 -25.09
C GLY A 23 8.43 -33.50 -25.91
N LEU A 24 8.31 -32.25 -25.47
CA LEU A 24 7.74 -31.23 -26.33
C LEU A 24 8.66 -31.10 -27.55
N PRO A 25 8.12 -31.07 -28.76
CA PRO A 25 8.95 -30.81 -29.94
C PRO A 25 9.68 -29.50 -29.69
N ALA A 26 11.01 -29.54 -29.80
CA ALA A 26 11.88 -28.40 -29.61
C ALA A 26 11.75 -27.39 -30.76
N THR A 27 10.56 -26.89 -30.98
CA THR A 27 10.37 -25.70 -31.79
C THR A 27 10.31 -24.54 -30.83
N VAL A 28 11.47 -24.03 -30.46
CA VAL A 28 11.59 -22.73 -29.84
C VAL A 28 11.04 -21.73 -30.85
N GLN A 29 9.78 -21.37 -30.71
CA GLN A 29 9.26 -20.20 -31.39
C GLN A 29 10.00 -19.01 -30.83
N ILE A 30 10.94 -18.46 -31.60
CA ILE A 30 11.54 -17.16 -31.31
C ILE A 30 10.38 -16.17 -31.41
N VAL A 31 9.77 -15.86 -30.28
CA VAL A 31 8.83 -14.74 -30.20
C VAL A 31 9.67 -13.50 -30.52
N PRO A 32 9.34 -12.78 -31.62
CA PRO A 32 10.07 -11.55 -31.91
C PRO A 32 10.03 -10.65 -30.68
N PRO A 33 11.10 -9.88 -30.41
CA PRO A 33 11.08 -8.92 -29.33
C PRO A 33 9.81 -8.06 -29.45
N LEU A 34 9.05 -7.94 -28.36
CA LEU A 34 7.92 -7.02 -28.32
C LEU A 34 8.44 -5.65 -28.77
N GLU A 35 7.93 -5.14 -29.88
CA GLU A 35 8.21 -3.77 -30.28
C GLU A 35 7.70 -2.84 -29.19
N VAL A 36 8.60 -2.37 -28.35
CA VAL A 36 8.28 -1.39 -27.30
C VAL A 36 7.94 -0.09 -28.00
N ASN A 37 6.68 0.29 -28.01
CA ASN A 37 6.27 1.60 -28.49
C ASN A 37 6.95 2.68 -27.62
N PRO A 38 7.87 3.50 -28.15
CA PRO A 38 8.65 4.45 -27.37
C PRO A 38 7.80 5.56 -26.73
N ASN A 39 6.53 5.67 -27.13
CA ASN A 39 5.59 6.65 -26.58
C ASN A 39 4.80 6.13 -25.37
N ILE A 40 4.97 4.87 -24.99
CA ILE A 40 4.31 4.31 -23.81
C ILE A 40 5.15 4.66 -22.58
N ILE A 41 4.56 5.46 -21.70
CA ILE A 41 5.15 5.77 -20.40
C ILE A 41 4.82 4.62 -19.42
N ILE A 42 5.86 4.00 -18.91
CA ILE A 42 5.75 2.87 -17.98
C ILE A 42 5.78 3.39 -16.55
N ASN A 43 4.85 2.89 -15.72
CA ASN A 43 4.88 3.10 -14.29
C ASN A 43 6.04 2.30 -13.67
N PRO A 44 7.02 2.94 -13.04
CA PRO A 44 8.23 2.26 -12.54
C PRO A 44 7.95 1.29 -11.38
N LEU A 45 6.82 1.42 -10.68
CA LEU A 45 6.47 0.55 -9.57
C LEU A 45 5.82 -0.76 -10.02
N THR A 46 5.13 -0.75 -11.14
CA THR A 46 4.38 -1.92 -11.61
C THR A 46 4.98 -2.56 -12.86
N GLY A 47 5.81 -1.83 -13.59
CA GLY A 47 6.31 -2.24 -14.91
C GLY A 47 5.23 -2.23 -16.00
N LEU A 48 4.05 -1.71 -15.72
CA LEU A 48 2.92 -1.65 -16.64
C LEU A 48 2.80 -0.25 -17.27
N PRO A 49 2.14 -0.13 -18.44
CA PRO A 49 1.79 1.17 -18.99
C PRO A 49 0.99 2.02 -18.00
N ALA A 50 1.39 3.26 -17.80
CA ALA A 50 0.66 4.18 -16.95
C ALA A 50 -0.67 4.57 -17.61
N SER A 51 -1.77 4.40 -16.87
CA SER A 51 -3.11 4.81 -17.33
C SER A 51 -3.24 6.33 -17.43
N ASP A 52 -2.59 7.05 -16.51
CA ASP A 52 -2.45 8.50 -16.53
C ASP A 52 -0.99 8.88 -16.21
N PRO A 53 -0.17 9.14 -17.25
CA PRO A 53 1.23 9.53 -17.06
C PRO A 53 1.45 10.81 -16.26
N THR A 54 0.43 11.68 -16.15
CA THR A 54 0.55 12.94 -15.40
C THR A 54 0.68 12.69 -13.90
N LEU A 55 0.12 11.57 -13.42
CA LEU A 55 0.26 11.18 -12.02
C LEU A 55 1.69 10.84 -11.62
N LEU A 56 2.51 10.39 -12.57
CA LEU A 56 3.93 10.09 -12.34
C LEU A 56 4.79 11.36 -12.19
N GLN A 57 4.21 12.54 -12.43
CA GLN A 57 4.89 13.84 -12.28
C GLN A 57 4.78 14.39 -10.85
N ARG A 58 4.43 13.57 -9.88
CA ARG A 58 4.27 13.94 -8.47
C ARG A 58 5.05 12.98 -7.56
N ARG A 59 5.12 13.34 -6.28
CA ARG A 59 5.62 12.46 -5.23
C ARG A 59 4.60 11.34 -4.95
N PRO A 60 5.00 10.08 -4.77
CA PRO A 60 4.10 9.01 -4.34
C PRO A 60 3.42 9.32 -3.01
N ILE A 61 2.31 8.65 -2.76
CA ILE A 61 1.55 8.75 -1.51
C ILE A 61 1.48 7.36 -0.87
N VAL A 62 1.92 7.25 0.36
CA VAL A 62 1.87 6.03 1.17
C VAL A 62 0.74 6.17 2.18
N ILE A 63 -0.26 5.32 2.12
CA ILE A 63 -1.48 5.42 2.92
C ILE A 63 -1.61 4.22 3.84
N LYS A 64 -1.69 4.48 5.15
CA LYS A 64 -1.89 3.46 6.16
C LYS A 64 -3.34 3.02 6.22
N VAL A 65 -3.61 1.75 5.90
CA VAL A 65 -4.97 1.19 5.81
C VAL A 65 -5.17 0.08 6.86
N ALA A 66 -6.35 0.07 7.47
CA ALA A 66 -6.74 -0.95 8.44
C ALA A 66 -6.96 -2.32 7.79
N ASN A 67 -6.66 -3.40 8.53
CA ASN A 67 -7.09 -4.75 8.19
C ASN A 67 -7.96 -5.41 9.28
N SER A 68 -8.16 -4.72 10.38
CA SER A 68 -8.96 -5.13 11.54
C SER A 68 -9.78 -3.94 12.04
N PRO A 69 -10.98 -4.19 12.59
CA PRO A 69 -11.71 -5.45 12.74
C PRO A 69 -12.41 -5.90 11.43
N ASP A 70 -12.95 -7.13 11.42
CA ASP A 70 -13.51 -7.77 10.21
C ASP A 70 -14.61 -6.96 9.52
N TYR A 71 -15.43 -6.23 10.25
CA TYR A 71 -16.55 -5.47 9.68
C TYR A 71 -16.13 -4.28 8.81
N ILE A 72 -14.84 -3.91 8.79
CA ILE A 72 -14.34 -2.86 7.88
C ILE A 72 -13.97 -3.39 6.51
N ARG A 73 -14.07 -4.68 6.30
CA ARG A 73 -13.78 -5.34 5.02
C ARG A 73 -15.03 -5.37 4.13
N PRO A 74 -14.88 -5.24 2.80
CA PRO A 74 -13.63 -5.00 2.09
C PRO A 74 -13.12 -3.56 2.27
N GLN A 75 -11.79 -3.41 2.32
CA GLN A 75 -11.15 -2.10 2.29
C GLN A 75 -11.38 -1.41 0.94
N SER A 76 -11.34 -0.08 0.95
CA SER A 76 -11.48 0.70 -0.27
C SER A 76 -10.12 1.18 -0.79
N GLY A 77 -9.96 1.18 -2.11
CA GLY A 77 -8.83 1.79 -2.81
C GLY A 77 -7.56 0.94 -2.88
N LEU A 78 -7.47 -0.21 -2.18
CA LEU A 78 -6.28 -1.07 -2.23
C LEU A 78 -6.02 -1.65 -3.62
N SER A 79 -7.08 -1.98 -4.37
CA SER A 79 -6.97 -2.52 -5.73
C SER A 79 -6.46 -1.51 -6.77
N LEU A 80 -6.41 -0.23 -6.42
CA LEU A 80 -5.88 0.85 -7.25
C LEU A 80 -4.46 1.25 -6.85
N ALA A 81 -3.95 0.71 -5.75
CA ALA A 81 -2.57 0.96 -5.33
C ALA A 81 -1.59 0.24 -6.26
N ASP A 82 -0.46 0.89 -6.54
CA ASP A 82 0.61 0.31 -7.36
C ASP A 82 1.33 -0.80 -6.61
N VAL A 83 1.50 -0.64 -5.29
CA VAL A 83 2.08 -1.64 -4.38
C VAL A 83 1.29 -1.65 -3.08
N VAL A 84 1.06 -2.83 -2.54
CA VAL A 84 0.44 -3.00 -1.22
C VAL A 84 1.35 -3.85 -0.34
N TYR A 85 1.77 -3.28 0.77
CA TYR A 85 2.45 -4.01 1.83
C TYR A 85 1.44 -4.44 2.88
N GLU A 86 1.58 -5.66 3.38
CA GLU A 86 0.91 -6.11 4.58
C GLU A 86 1.97 -6.48 5.62
N TYR A 87 1.80 -6.02 6.84
CA TYR A 87 2.69 -6.37 7.91
C TYR A 87 1.98 -6.47 9.28
N TYR A 88 2.53 -7.32 10.12
CA TYR A 88 2.09 -7.51 11.49
C TYR A 88 2.30 -6.24 12.32
N ILE A 89 1.30 -5.94 13.16
CA ILE A 89 1.38 -4.85 14.13
C ILE A 89 1.38 -5.42 15.56
N GLU A 90 0.30 -5.29 16.31
CA GLU A 90 0.15 -5.79 17.66
C GLU A 90 -1.09 -6.69 17.74
N TRP A 91 -1.16 -7.53 18.76
CA TRP A 91 -2.35 -8.30 19.13
C TRP A 91 -2.85 -9.31 18.09
N GLY A 92 -1.97 -9.80 17.22
CA GLY A 92 -2.35 -10.72 16.16
C GLY A 92 -2.93 -10.03 14.91
N ASP A 93 -2.96 -8.71 14.88
CA ASP A 93 -3.48 -7.92 13.76
C ASP A 93 -2.41 -7.58 12.74
N THR A 94 -2.83 -7.37 11.49
CA THR A 94 -2.01 -6.76 10.44
C THR A 94 -2.57 -5.41 10.01
N ARG A 95 -1.80 -4.67 9.24
CA ARG A 95 -2.24 -3.47 8.51
C ARG A 95 -1.63 -3.46 7.14
N PHE A 96 -2.33 -2.78 6.23
CA PHE A 96 -1.82 -2.50 4.90
C PHE A 96 -1.16 -1.12 4.83
N ILE A 97 -0.23 -1.02 3.89
CA ILE A 97 0.27 0.24 3.35
C ILE A 97 0.01 0.21 1.85
N ALA A 98 -0.80 1.14 1.38
CA ALA A 98 -1.07 1.33 -0.03
C ALA A 98 -0.15 2.42 -0.59
N VAL A 99 0.64 2.10 -1.59
CA VAL A 99 1.48 3.05 -2.33
C VAL A 99 0.72 3.47 -3.58
N MET A 100 0.35 4.75 -3.66
CA MET A 100 -0.37 5.36 -4.78
C MET A 100 0.59 6.26 -5.54
N TYR A 101 0.86 5.94 -6.80
CA TYR A 101 1.75 6.72 -7.66
C TYR A 101 1.17 6.90 -9.06
N GLY A 102 0.96 5.82 -9.81
CA GLY A 102 0.40 5.82 -11.15
C GLY A 102 -1.13 5.79 -11.19
N ASN A 103 -1.78 5.67 -10.04
CA ASN A 103 -3.23 5.67 -9.91
C ASN A 103 -3.67 6.55 -8.74
N ASP A 104 -4.95 6.92 -8.78
CA ASP A 104 -5.63 7.61 -7.70
C ASP A 104 -6.95 6.94 -7.33
N SER A 105 -7.41 7.20 -6.12
CA SER A 105 -8.72 6.76 -5.65
C SER A 105 -9.44 7.87 -4.88
N PRO A 106 -10.72 8.08 -5.15
CA PRO A 106 -11.52 9.02 -4.37
C PRO A 106 -11.76 8.54 -2.93
N MET A 107 -11.52 7.25 -2.66
CA MET A 107 -11.73 6.66 -1.34
C MET A 107 -10.69 5.57 -1.06
N VAL A 108 -9.75 5.85 -0.17
CA VAL A 108 -8.74 4.89 0.32
C VAL A 108 -8.89 4.75 1.81
N GLY A 109 -8.98 3.53 2.30
CA GLY A 109 -9.05 3.28 3.74
C GLY A 109 -9.92 2.08 4.16
N PRO A 110 -10.28 2.00 5.46
CA PRO A 110 -10.14 3.02 6.52
C PRO A 110 -8.70 3.34 6.87
N VAL A 111 -8.39 4.63 7.01
CA VAL A 111 -7.05 5.09 7.38
C VAL A 111 -6.80 4.85 8.86
N ARG A 112 -5.63 4.32 9.20
CA ARG A 112 -5.28 3.91 10.57
C ARG A 112 -3.99 4.56 11.08
N SER A 113 -3.68 4.22 12.33
CA SER A 113 -2.52 4.80 13.03
C SER A 113 -1.21 4.34 12.43
N GLY A 114 -0.27 5.26 12.31
CA GLY A 114 1.10 5.03 11.88
C GLY A 114 1.91 4.19 12.86
N ARG A 115 3.00 3.62 12.35
CA ARG A 115 3.98 2.83 13.07
C ARG A 115 5.39 3.22 12.58
N TYR A 116 6.43 2.83 13.31
CA TYR A 116 7.81 3.10 12.93
C TYR A 116 8.19 2.55 11.53
N LEU A 117 7.68 1.38 11.17
CA LEU A 117 7.95 0.78 9.84
C LEU A 117 7.47 1.65 8.68
N ASP A 118 6.41 2.44 8.89
CA ASP A 118 5.82 3.28 7.84
C ASP A 118 6.81 4.34 7.35
N GLU A 119 7.70 4.82 8.23
CA GLU A 119 8.78 5.73 7.89
C GLU A 119 9.71 5.15 6.82
N HIS A 120 10.13 3.90 7.00
CA HIS A 120 11.03 3.25 6.06
C HIS A 120 10.39 3.10 4.68
N ILE A 121 9.10 2.75 4.63
CA ILE A 121 8.38 2.65 3.36
C ILE A 121 8.20 4.03 2.73
N ALA A 122 7.90 5.06 3.51
CA ALA A 122 7.81 6.42 2.98
C ALA A 122 9.16 6.90 2.42
N HIS A 123 10.28 6.56 3.06
CA HIS A 123 11.62 6.87 2.54
C HIS A 123 11.93 6.13 1.25
N MET A 124 11.62 4.82 1.15
CA MET A 124 11.86 4.02 -0.06
C MET A 124 11.26 4.66 -1.31
N TYR A 125 10.10 5.29 -1.16
CA TYR A 125 9.38 5.92 -2.27
C TYR A 125 9.52 7.45 -2.29
N HIS A 126 10.26 8.04 -1.38
CA HIS A 126 10.27 9.50 -1.17
C HIS A 126 8.85 10.09 -1.08
N ALA A 127 7.96 9.39 -0.39
CA ALA A 127 6.53 9.58 -0.44
C ALA A 127 5.99 10.50 0.66
N PHE A 128 4.78 11.02 0.46
CA PHE A 128 3.95 11.50 1.56
C PHE A 128 3.47 10.32 2.40
N LEU A 129 3.46 10.46 3.72
CA LEU A 129 2.97 9.44 4.64
C LEU A 129 1.62 9.87 5.23
N VAL A 130 0.57 9.17 4.80
CA VAL A 130 -0.83 9.40 5.18
C VAL A 130 -1.25 8.42 6.27
N PHE A 131 -1.60 8.94 7.45
CA PHE A 131 -2.09 8.13 8.57
C PHE A 131 -3.03 8.94 9.47
N LYS A 132 -3.88 8.24 10.25
CA LYS A 132 -4.89 8.90 11.08
C LYS A 132 -4.30 9.54 12.33
N SER A 133 -3.49 8.80 13.05
CA SER A 133 -2.86 9.15 14.32
C SER A 133 -1.67 8.23 14.57
N ALA A 134 -1.00 8.33 15.69
CA ALA A 134 0.00 7.35 16.14
C ALA A 134 0.09 7.34 17.67
N ASP A 135 0.74 6.31 18.23
CA ASP A 135 1.22 6.37 19.61
C ASP A 135 2.11 7.60 19.79
N LYS A 136 2.09 8.21 20.98
CA LYS A 136 2.83 9.46 21.23
C LYS A 136 4.31 9.36 20.86
N ARG A 137 4.95 8.23 21.15
CA ARG A 137 6.38 8.02 20.86
C ARG A 137 6.63 7.96 19.35
N VAL A 138 5.78 7.24 18.61
CA VAL A 138 5.83 7.17 17.15
C VAL A 138 5.59 8.53 16.52
N LEU A 139 4.56 9.25 17.01
CA LEU A 139 4.23 10.58 16.50
C LEU A 139 5.36 11.57 16.73
N THR A 140 5.94 11.60 17.94
CA THR A 140 7.07 12.46 18.26
C THR A 140 8.29 12.14 17.39
N HIS A 141 8.56 10.86 17.15
CA HIS A 141 9.65 10.41 16.27
C HIS A 141 9.43 10.91 14.84
N LEU A 142 8.27 10.62 14.24
CA LEU A 142 7.95 11.02 12.87
C LEU A 142 7.97 12.55 12.69
N GLN A 143 7.46 13.31 13.66
CA GLN A 143 7.48 14.78 13.62
C GLN A 143 8.87 15.37 13.84
N GLY A 144 9.79 14.62 14.43
CA GLY A 144 11.19 14.98 14.59
C GLY A 144 12.11 14.53 13.45
N SER A 145 11.60 13.69 12.53
CA SER A 145 12.35 13.17 11.39
C SER A 145 12.36 14.14 10.20
N ASP A 146 13.10 13.81 9.18
CA ASP A 146 13.12 14.52 7.89
C ASP A 146 11.81 14.35 7.09
N LEU A 147 10.96 13.40 7.47
CA LEU A 147 9.61 13.26 6.92
C LEU A 147 8.60 14.28 7.46
N LYS A 148 8.95 15.13 8.43
CA LYS A 148 8.02 16.03 9.12
C LYS A 148 7.10 16.82 8.18
N ASP A 149 7.65 17.31 7.08
CA ASP A 149 6.94 18.14 6.10
C ASP A 149 6.09 17.29 5.12
N PHE A 150 6.33 15.99 5.08
CA PHE A 150 5.64 15.02 4.24
C PHE A 150 4.59 14.19 5.00
N LEU A 151 4.40 14.46 6.28
CA LEU A 151 3.36 13.80 7.08
C LEU A 151 1.99 14.41 6.77
N VAL A 152 1.02 13.54 6.51
CA VAL A 152 -0.37 13.89 6.25
C VAL A 152 -1.24 13.21 7.31
N ILE A 153 -1.54 13.96 8.37
CA ILE A 153 -2.21 13.46 9.55
C ILE A 153 -3.63 14.03 9.61
N VAL A 154 -4.61 13.22 10.03
CA VAL A 154 -5.99 13.70 10.22
C VAL A 154 -6.02 14.85 11.23
N GLY A 155 -6.62 15.96 10.82
CA GLY A 155 -6.78 17.15 11.68
C GLY A 155 -5.57 18.06 11.76
N PHE A 156 -4.45 17.73 11.09
CA PHE A 156 -3.26 18.57 11.06
C PHE A 156 -3.10 19.25 9.69
N GLY A 157 -2.89 20.56 9.72
CA GLY A 157 -2.64 21.39 8.53
C GLY A 157 -3.91 21.76 7.74
N GLY A 158 -3.89 22.92 7.12
CA GLY A 158 -5.04 23.60 6.53
C GLY A 158 -5.72 22.95 5.31
N CYS A 159 -5.15 21.90 4.73
CA CYS A 159 -5.77 21.11 3.68
C CYS A 159 -5.55 19.64 3.98
N SER A 160 -6.64 18.89 4.04
CA SER A 160 -6.60 17.47 4.32
C SER A 160 -7.78 16.79 3.61
N PRO A 161 -7.55 16.00 2.56
CA PRO A 161 -8.62 15.34 1.82
C PRO A 161 -9.15 14.10 2.56
N TYR A 162 -9.25 14.19 3.88
CA TYR A 162 -9.89 13.19 4.72
C TYR A 162 -11.39 13.42 4.80
N PHE A 163 -12.15 12.32 4.88
CA PHE A 163 -13.59 12.36 5.08
C PHE A 163 -14.07 11.13 5.87
N LYS A 164 -15.31 11.22 6.37
CA LYS A 164 -15.97 10.06 6.99
C LYS A 164 -16.55 9.16 5.92
N GLY A 165 -16.24 7.89 5.99
CA GLY A 165 -16.73 6.87 5.07
C GLY A 165 -18.07 6.25 5.48
N PRO A 166 -18.45 5.13 4.85
CA PRO A 166 -19.76 4.52 5.02
C PRO A 166 -19.92 3.67 6.29
N TYR A 167 -18.85 3.43 7.06
CA TYR A 167 -18.93 2.57 8.24
C TYR A 167 -19.42 3.34 9.45
N HIS A 168 -20.67 3.10 9.85
CA HIS A 168 -21.32 3.84 10.94
C HIS A 168 -21.16 3.22 12.32
N ARG A 169 -20.51 2.05 12.44
CA ARG A 169 -20.38 1.36 13.74
C ARG A 169 -19.52 2.12 14.74
N ASP A 170 -18.47 2.75 14.27
CA ASP A 170 -17.64 3.63 15.09
C ASP A 170 -16.97 4.72 14.25
N SER A 171 -16.69 5.85 14.89
CA SER A 171 -15.98 6.96 14.25
C SER A 171 -14.49 6.69 14.08
N TYR A 172 -13.96 5.70 14.81
CA TYR A 172 -12.53 5.39 14.82
C TYR A 172 -12.11 4.69 13.53
N ASN A 173 -12.94 3.77 13.03
CA ASN A 173 -12.69 3.01 11.80
C ASN A 173 -13.40 3.60 10.57
N ASN A 174 -13.82 4.85 10.61
CA ASN A 174 -14.59 5.49 9.54
C ASN A 174 -13.88 6.70 8.93
N GLN A 175 -12.55 6.72 8.93
CA GLN A 175 -11.78 7.80 8.33
C GLN A 175 -11.17 7.32 7.02
N PHE A 176 -11.45 8.03 5.92
CA PHE A 176 -10.96 7.74 4.58
C PHE A 176 -10.17 8.91 4.02
N PHE A 177 -9.36 8.62 3.02
CA PHE A 177 -8.54 9.60 2.33
C PHE A 177 -8.88 9.62 0.83
N ASN A 178 -8.98 10.82 0.26
CA ASN A 178 -9.19 11.00 -1.17
C ASN A 178 -7.86 11.42 -1.82
N SER A 179 -7.18 10.50 -2.50
CA SER A 179 -5.88 10.78 -3.11
C SER A 179 -6.00 11.68 -4.34
N THR A 180 -7.14 11.69 -5.03
CA THR A 180 -7.35 12.56 -6.21
C THR A 180 -7.30 14.06 -5.87
N LYS A 181 -7.53 14.41 -4.60
CA LYS A 181 -7.51 15.80 -4.11
C LYS A 181 -6.19 16.20 -3.48
N TRP A 182 -5.23 15.27 -3.37
CA TRP A 182 -4.02 15.53 -2.61
C TRP A 182 -3.09 16.53 -3.28
N ALA A 183 -2.93 16.48 -4.61
CA ALA A 183 -2.05 17.42 -5.33
C ALA A 183 -2.39 18.88 -5.00
N ALA A 184 -3.67 19.26 -5.11
CA ALA A 184 -4.13 20.61 -4.77
C ALA A 184 -3.95 20.96 -3.27
N CYS A 185 -3.95 19.94 -2.39
CA CYS A 185 -3.64 20.15 -0.98
C CYS A 185 -2.16 20.37 -0.73
N ALA A 186 -1.28 19.62 -1.38
CA ALA A 186 0.15 19.79 -1.30
C ALA A 186 0.58 21.18 -1.75
N ASP A 187 0.02 21.66 -2.86
CA ASP A 187 0.28 23.01 -3.39
C ASP A 187 -0.14 24.08 -2.39
N LYS A 188 -1.32 23.99 -1.79
CA LYS A 188 -1.80 24.92 -0.76
C LYS A 188 -0.93 24.94 0.49
N LYS A 189 -0.32 23.82 0.82
CA LYS A 189 0.61 23.70 1.95
C LYS A 189 2.01 24.21 1.62
N GLY A 190 2.30 24.48 0.34
CA GLY A 190 3.62 24.82 -0.13
C GLY A 190 4.64 23.67 0.03
N VAL A 191 4.15 22.43 0.06
CA VAL A 191 5.00 21.25 0.18
C VAL A 191 5.44 20.79 -1.20
N TYR A 192 6.74 20.53 -1.34
CA TYR A 192 7.33 20.09 -2.58
C TYR A 192 6.77 18.74 -3.06
N ASN A 193 6.01 18.77 -4.15
CA ASN A 193 5.31 17.61 -4.73
C ASN A 193 5.78 17.36 -6.18
N SER A 194 7.07 17.22 -6.39
CA SER A 194 7.62 16.91 -7.72
C SER A 194 8.00 15.44 -7.83
N PRO A 195 8.20 14.96 -9.07
CA PRO A 195 8.65 13.60 -9.32
C PRO A 195 9.92 13.28 -8.54
N GLN A 196 9.98 12.07 -8.04
CA GLN A 196 11.15 11.54 -7.35
C GLN A 196 11.80 10.45 -8.21
N VAL A 197 13.13 10.36 -8.13
CA VAL A 197 13.82 9.20 -8.69
C VAL A 197 13.62 8.06 -7.71
N ILE A 198 12.79 7.11 -8.09
CA ILE A 198 12.59 5.87 -7.34
C ILE A 198 13.60 4.89 -7.89
N SER A 199 14.70 4.69 -7.16
CA SER A 199 15.68 3.65 -7.46
C SER A 199 15.24 2.36 -6.80
N GLY A 200 14.95 1.33 -7.61
CA GLY A 200 14.77 -0.03 -7.13
C GLY A 200 16.12 -0.70 -6.81
#